data_c65f56fe1d69f4153d21efc7054250fa
#
_entry.id   c65f56fe1d69f4153d21efc7054250fa
#
_cell.length_a   1.000
_cell.length_b   1.000
_cell.length_c   1.000
_cell.angle_alpha   90.00
_cell.angle_beta   90.00
_cell.angle_gamma   90.00
#
_symmetry.space_group_name_H-M   'P 1'
#
loop_
_entity.id
_entity.type
_entity.pdbx_description
1 polymer ?
#
loop_
_entity_poly.entity_id
_entity_poly.type
_entity_poly.pdbx_seq_one_letter_code
_entity_poly.pdbx_strand_id
1 'polypeptide(L)'
;MQNIETENALKHSQQALLSNPKDLDAQIMCGNLCVELKRFEEAAGYFRRIVHALKTNLNASDALCYCLEMLGNQAQSQARYQQAETCFAEALEYQPDNAIHWYNLGNAQRDLAKLQAALHSFKQSIQFDPNDADAHNNLGNVQRELGQLDKAILSYETALKLNPNLHHALAHWVHQKQHICDWRDLDIKIRLLRDLVKAEPNAQISPFAFLAMPNTSMQEQKQCGTNYANTAFKSLLDLRKTLDFQHQKSTKTKLKIGYLSADFRLHPLAFLITELMENHDKTQFETYAYSYGLDDQTPTRKRLESAFDYFVDIRAMNDRMAASKIYHDKIDILVDLTGYTQSSRTGLVALKPAPISINWLGYPGSMGELAGKPLFDYIVADDIIAPNLSDSNVVSSNIANFSEQLLYLPCYQPNDSKRPIGKPTTKSEHHLPENVFVFCCFNQSFKITADVFAVWMRILKQTPNSVLWLLDCNQWARANLQAAIELAGIDKNRLIFAPRVPIADHLARHVHADLFLDTLPYNAHTTASDAIFMRLPLLTCMGETFAARVAASILQRINMSELTANSLQEYEQKALELAQNPEKLIALKQKLNAQIEQSALFNPTQFARDLEQQYLNIWHVDAIL
;
A
#
# COMPACT_ATOMS: atom_id res chain seq x y z
N MET A 1 -28.10 37.10 11.58
CA MET A 1 -29.51 37.38 11.74
C MET A 1 -30.38 36.22 11.31
N GLN A 2 -30.25 35.70 10.10
CA GLN A 2 -31.09 34.59 9.58
C GLN A 2 -31.10 33.32 10.46
N ASN A 3 -29.95 32.84 10.98
CA ASN A 3 -29.91 31.68 11.88
C ASN A 3 -30.67 31.90 13.22
N ILE A 4 -30.70 33.12 13.72
CA ILE A 4 -31.43 33.44 14.99
C ILE A 4 -32.93 33.41 14.74
N GLU A 5 -33.39 33.90 13.59
CA GLU A 5 -34.80 33.88 13.19
C GLU A 5 -35.28 32.43 13.00
N THR A 6 -34.49 31.59 12.31
CA THR A 6 -34.78 30.16 12.10
C THR A 6 -34.82 29.40 13.44
N GLU A 7 -33.89 29.67 14.38
CA GLU A 7 -33.91 29.10 15.74
C GLU A 7 -35.16 29.49 16.54
N ASN A 8 -35.60 30.75 16.45
CA ASN A 8 -36.80 31.21 17.13
C ASN A 8 -38.06 30.58 16.53
N ALA A 9 -38.14 30.45 15.21
CA ALA A 9 -39.20 29.74 14.51
C ALA A 9 -39.25 28.25 14.92
N LEU A 10 -38.12 27.60 15.03
CA LEU A 10 -38.02 26.21 15.48
C LEU A 10 -38.57 26.04 16.90
N LYS A 11 -38.19 26.90 17.85
CA LYS A 11 -38.69 26.87 19.22
C LYS A 11 -40.22 27.06 19.28
N HIS A 12 -40.76 27.94 18.44
CA HIS A 12 -42.21 28.17 18.36
C HIS A 12 -42.95 26.92 17.85
N SER A 13 -42.46 26.31 16.79
CA SER A 13 -43.03 25.07 16.24
C SER A 13 -42.91 23.89 17.22
N GLN A 14 -41.77 23.77 17.93
CA GLN A 14 -41.60 22.78 19.00
C GLN A 14 -42.57 22.96 20.16
N GLN A 15 -42.91 24.21 20.50
CA GLN A 15 -43.90 24.52 21.55
C GLN A 15 -45.33 24.12 21.14
N ALA A 16 -45.68 24.26 19.84
CA ALA A 16 -46.92 23.71 19.29
C ALA A 16 -47.00 22.19 19.44
N LEU A 17 -45.90 21.46 19.19
CA LEU A 17 -45.82 20.03 19.37
C LEU A 17 -45.95 19.56 20.83
N LEU A 18 -45.62 20.39 21.82
CA LEU A 18 -45.89 20.06 23.24
C LEU A 18 -47.39 20.00 23.52
N SER A 19 -48.18 20.85 22.84
CA SER A 19 -49.62 20.87 22.98
C SER A 19 -50.32 19.78 22.14
N ASN A 20 -49.78 19.47 20.97
CA ASN A 20 -50.30 18.43 20.08
C ASN A 20 -49.13 17.66 19.43
N PRO A 21 -48.62 16.59 20.06
CA PRO A 21 -47.48 15.80 19.51
C PRO A 21 -47.74 15.13 18.16
N LYS A 22 -49.01 15.03 17.74
CA LYS A 22 -49.40 14.41 16.46
C LYS A 22 -49.67 15.43 15.35
N ASP A 23 -49.41 16.70 15.58
CA ASP A 23 -49.56 17.76 14.59
C ASP A 23 -48.52 17.61 13.49
N LEU A 24 -48.98 17.14 12.34
CA LEU A 24 -48.12 16.83 11.19
C LEU A 24 -47.51 18.09 10.56
N ASP A 25 -48.27 19.18 10.50
CA ASP A 25 -47.79 20.45 9.95
C ASP A 25 -46.67 21.03 10.82
N ALA A 26 -46.85 21.00 12.13
CA ALA A 26 -45.83 21.41 13.08
C ALA A 26 -44.57 20.49 13.02
N GLN A 27 -44.76 19.18 12.83
CA GLN A 27 -43.63 18.23 12.62
C GLN A 27 -42.88 18.53 11.32
N ILE A 28 -43.58 18.77 10.20
CA ILE A 28 -42.96 19.14 8.91
C ILE A 28 -42.18 20.45 9.09
N MET A 29 -42.77 21.44 9.74
CA MET A 29 -42.10 22.72 9.95
C MET A 29 -40.86 22.60 10.83
N CYS A 30 -40.90 21.83 11.91
CA CYS A 30 -39.72 21.52 12.72
C CYS A 30 -38.66 20.80 11.92
N GLY A 31 -39.02 19.79 11.13
CA GLY A 31 -38.10 19.06 10.26
C GLY A 31 -37.39 19.97 9.27
N ASN A 32 -38.13 20.81 8.55
CA ASN A 32 -37.57 21.76 7.58
C ASN A 32 -36.63 22.78 8.23
N LEU A 33 -37.03 23.37 9.36
CA LEU A 33 -36.19 24.33 10.10
C LEU A 33 -34.91 23.66 10.63
N CYS A 34 -34.98 22.40 11.07
CA CYS A 34 -33.81 21.63 11.46
C CYS A 34 -32.88 21.37 10.26
N VAL A 35 -33.42 21.12 9.05
CA VAL A 35 -32.59 20.98 7.81
C VAL A 35 -31.87 22.29 7.51
N GLU A 36 -32.58 23.45 7.58
CA GLU A 36 -31.96 24.77 7.39
C GLU A 36 -30.81 25.03 8.37
N LEU A 37 -31.00 24.60 9.63
CA LEU A 37 -30.00 24.69 10.70
C LEU A 37 -28.92 23.59 10.61
N LYS A 38 -28.96 22.69 9.61
CA LYS A 38 -28.08 21.53 9.44
C LYS A 38 -28.09 20.55 10.62
N ARG A 39 -29.21 20.49 11.36
CA ARG A 39 -29.47 19.56 12.46
C ARG A 39 -30.14 18.29 11.90
N PHE A 40 -29.42 17.55 11.03
CA PHE A 40 -29.99 16.47 10.24
C PHE A 40 -30.54 15.31 11.08
N GLU A 41 -29.95 15.01 12.26
CA GLU A 41 -30.44 13.96 13.15
C GLU A 41 -31.82 14.32 13.73
N GLU A 42 -32.00 15.57 14.19
CA GLU A 42 -33.29 16.06 14.69
C GLU A 42 -34.34 16.10 13.57
N ALA A 43 -33.93 16.58 12.39
CA ALA A 43 -34.79 16.62 11.21
C ALA A 43 -35.27 15.22 10.81
N ALA A 44 -34.37 14.24 10.73
CA ALA A 44 -34.69 12.84 10.44
C ALA A 44 -35.70 12.29 11.49
N GLY A 45 -35.53 12.64 12.77
CA GLY A 45 -36.46 12.24 13.81
C GLY A 45 -37.91 12.77 13.61
N TYR A 46 -38.06 13.99 13.09
CA TYR A 46 -39.39 14.51 12.74
C TYR A 46 -39.97 13.81 11.50
N PHE A 47 -39.17 13.67 10.42
CA PHE A 47 -39.65 13.05 9.19
C PHE A 47 -39.95 11.56 9.36
N ARG A 48 -39.19 10.78 10.14
CA ARG A 48 -39.51 9.37 10.47
C ARG A 48 -40.91 9.27 11.10
N ARG A 49 -41.27 10.14 12.04
CA ARG A 49 -42.60 10.13 12.66
C ARG A 49 -43.71 10.40 11.66
N ILE A 50 -43.49 11.32 10.72
CA ILE A 50 -44.44 11.63 9.66
C ILE A 50 -44.63 10.44 8.73
N VAL A 51 -43.53 9.84 8.25
CA VAL A 51 -43.56 8.70 7.36
C VAL A 51 -44.20 7.47 8.03
N HIS A 52 -43.94 7.25 9.32
CA HIS A 52 -44.64 6.20 10.07
C HIS A 52 -46.13 6.43 10.20
N ALA A 53 -46.58 7.70 10.37
CA ALA A 53 -47.98 8.04 10.47
C ALA A 53 -48.70 8.03 9.11
N LEU A 54 -48.01 8.49 8.06
CA LEU A 54 -48.52 8.64 6.70
C LEU A 54 -47.58 7.99 5.70
N LYS A 55 -47.68 6.67 5.54
CA LYS A 55 -46.81 5.85 4.65
C LYS A 55 -46.76 6.31 3.18
N THR A 56 -47.72 7.12 2.76
CA THR A 56 -47.84 7.65 1.37
C THR A 56 -47.40 9.10 1.22
N ASN A 57 -46.81 9.70 2.25
CA ASN A 57 -46.30 11.07 2.16
C ASN A 57 -44.92 11.11 1.51
N LEU A 58 -44.89 11.20 0.19
CA LEU A 58 -43.65 11.21 -0.63
C LEU A 58 -42.72 12.37 -0.21
N ASN A 59 -43.25 13.57 0.06
CA ASN A 59 -42.43 14.72 0.43
C ASN A 59 -41.68 14.50 1.76
N ALA A 60 -42.31 13.89 2.74
CA ALA A 60 -41.64 13.56 4.01
C ALA A 60 -40.65 12.41 3.86
N SER A 61 -40.93 11.47 2.97
CA SER A 61 -40.02 10.40 2.62
C SER A 61 -38.73 10.92 1.93
N ASP A 62 -38.88 11.83 0.95
CA ASP A 62 -37.76 12.48 0.28
C ASP A 62 -36.92 13.33 1.23
N ALA A 63 -37.57 14.09 2.11
CA ALA A 63 -36.88 14.88 3.13
C ALA A 63 -36.12 13.99 4.14
N LEU A 64 -36.71 12.83 4.53
CA LEU A 64 -36.02 11.85 5.37
C LEU A 64 -34.80 11.30 4.67
N CYS A 65 -34.93 10.85 3.40
CA CYS A 65 -33.82 10.33 2.60
C CYS A 65 -32.70 11.36 2.47
N TYR A 66 -33.03 12.64 2.23
CA TYR A 66 -32.02 13.69 2.22
C TYR A 66 -31.27 13.83 3.56
N CYS A 67 -32.01 13.82 4.69
CA CYS A 67 -31.35 13.86 6.00
C CYS A 67 -30.46 12.66 6.26
N LEU A 68 -30.91 11.46 5.88
CA LEU A 68 -30.14 10.21 6.02
C LEU A 68 -28.89 10.22 5.15
N GLU A 69 -28.98 10.74 3.92
CA GLU A 69 -27.84 10.93 3.04
C GLU A 69 -26.80 11.86 3.67
N MET A 70 -27.22 13.02 4.17
CA MET A 70 -26.33 13.98 4.84
C MET A 70 -25.67 13.39 6.09
N LEU A 71 -26.41 12.63 6.91
CA LEU A 71 -25.89 11.93 8.09
C LEU A 71 -24.93 10.82 7.70
N GLY A 72 -25.25 10.05 6.67
CA GLY A 72 -24.41 8.99 6.13
C GLY A 72 -23.08 9.55 5.60
N ASN A 73 -23.12 10.62 4.81
CA ASN A 73 -21.95 11.30 4.29
C ASN A 73 -21.09 11.90 5.42
N GLN A 74 -21.71 12.49 6.42
CA GLN A 74 -21.00 12.98 7.61
C GLN A 74 -20.36 11.84 8.40
N ALA A 75 -21.06 10.72 8.59
CA ALA A 75 -20.52 9.55 9.26
C ALA A 75 -19.35 8.94 8.47
N GLN A 76 -19.48 8.84 7.14
CA GLN A 76 -18.42 8.37 6.23
C GLN A 76 -17.16 9.23 6.36
N SER A 77 -17.30 10.56 6.31
CA SER A 77 -16.16 11.49 6.45
C SER A 77 -15.49 11.44 7.82
N GLN A 78 -16.19 10.95 8.83
CA GLN A 78 -15.68 10.76 10.19
C GLN A 78 -15.23 9.32 10.47
N ALA A 79 -15.11 8.49 9.44
CA ALA A 79 -14.79 7.06 9.51
C ALA A 79 -15.74 6.24 10.43
N ARG A 80 -16.98 6.72 10.64
CA ARG A 80 -18.05 6.01 11.35
C ARG A 80 -18.85 5.16 10.36
N TYR A 81 -18.17 4.24 9.70
CA TYR A 81 -18.69 3.49 8.54
C TYR A 81 -19.94 2.66 8.86
N GLN A 82 -20.05 2.12 10.08
CA GLN A 82 -21.25 1.37 10.48
C GLN A 82 -22.48 2.29 10.57
N GLN A 83 -22.32 3.53 11.02
CA GLN A 83 -23.40 4.50 11.05
C GLN A 83 -23.75 4.96 9.63
N ALA A 84 -22.76 5.15 8.77
CA ALA A 84 -22.99 5.48 7.36
C ALA A 84 -23.79 4.36 6.65
N GLU A 85 -23.39 3.10 6.83
CA GLU A 85 -24.11 1.92 6.30
C GLU A 85 -25.57 1.92 6.74
N THR A 86 -25.84 2.18 8.05
CA THR A 86 -27.20 2.21 8.59
C THR A 86 -28.04 3.32 7.94
N CYS A 87 -27.48 4.53 7.80
CA CYS A 87 -28.18 5.65 7.20
C CYS A 87 -28.54 5.39 5.73
N PHE A 88 -27.59 4.91 4.92
CA PHE A 88 -27.85 4.63 3.52
C PHE A 88 -28.79 3.44 3.31
N ALA A 89 -28.70 2.40 4.15
CA ALA A 89 -29.63 1.28 4.12
C ALA A 89 -31.06 1.71 4.46
N GLU A 90 -31.25 2.55 5.48
CA GLU A 90 -32.55 3.12 5.82
C GLU A 90 -33.11 4.00 4.69
N ALA A 91 -32.27 4.82 4.03
CA ALA A 91 -32.71 5.62 2.89
C ALA A 91 -33.25 4.76 1.74
N LEU A 92 -32.65 3.59 1.51
CA LEU A 92 -33.08 2.64 0.47
C LEU A 92 -34.38 1.92 0.80
N GLU A 93 -34.84 1.90 2.06
CA GLU A 93 -36.19 1.42 2.41
C GLU A 93 -37.28 2.30 1.81
N TYR A 94 -36.98 3.59 1.60
CA TYR A 94 -37.93 4.57 1.06
C TYR A 94 -37.68 4.87 -0.42
N GLN A 95 -36.43 4.81 -0.88
CA GLN A 95 -36.03 5.04 -2.28
C GLN A 95 -35.18 3.87 -2.80
N PRO A 96 -35.77 2.68 -3.04
CA PRO A 96 -35.03 1.46 -3.40
C PRO A 96 -34.36 1.53 -4.78
N ASP A 97 -34.75 2.45 -5.64
CA ASP A 97 -34.24 2.69 -6.98
C ASP A 97 -33.21 3.86 -7.07
N ASN A 98 -32.84 4.44 -5.93
CA ASN A 98 -31.88 5.55 -5.89
C ASN A 98 -30.43 5.03 -6.06
N ALA A 99 -29.86 5.26 -7.24
CA ALA A 99 -28.49 4.85 -7.57
C ALA A 99 -27.44 5.42 -6.62
N ILE A 100 -27.61 6.69 -6.16
CA ILE A 100 -26.65 7.37 -5.28
C ILE A 100 -26.63 6.73 -3.88
N HIS A 101 -27.80 6.37 -3.34
CA HIS A 101 -27.87 5.68 -2.05
C HIS A 101 -27.21 4.30 -2.11
N TRP A 102 -27.42 3.54 -3.19
CA TRP A 102 -26.72 2.26 -3.43
C TRP A 102 -25.21 2.46 -3.57
N TYR A 103 -24.76 3.48 -4.29
CA TYR A 103 -23.33 3.82 -4.41
C TYR A 103 -22.68 4.11 -3.05
N ASN A 104 -23.33 4.97 -2.26
CA ASN A 104 -22.85 5.38 -0.93
C ASN A 104 -22.86 4.20 0.05
N LEU A 105 -23.89 3.35 0.01
CA LEU A 105 -23.95 2.10 0.77
C LEU A 105 -22.79 1.16 0.41
N GLY A 106 -22.50 1.01 -0.89
CA GLY A 106 -21.37 0.23 -1.38
C GLY A 106 -20.03 0.72 -0.86
N ASN A 107 -19.82 2.05 -0.81
CA ASN A 107 -18.63 2.64 -0.24
C ASN A 107 -18.49 2.35 1.27
N ALA A 108 -19.56 2.56 2.05
CA ALA A 108 -19.56 2.28 3.48
C ALA A 108 -19.27 0.79 3.78
N GLN A 109 -19.88 -0.11 3.01
CA GLN A 109 -19.66 -1.56 3.13
C GLN A 109 -18.23 -1.99 2.76
N ARG A 110 -17.64 -1.38 1.73
CA ARG A 110 -16.24 -1.62 1.36
C ARG A 110 -15.30 -1.19 2.49
N ASP A 111 -15.52 -0.03 3.07
CA ASP A 111 -14.70 0.50 4.16
C ASP A 111 -14.86 -0.32 5.46
N LEU A 112 -15.98 -1.04 5.60
CA LEU A 112 -16.21 -2.07 6.62
C LEU A 112 -15.64 -3.44 6.26
N ALA A 113 -14.95 -3.59 5.12
CA ALA A 113 -14.48 -4.85 4.56
C ALA A 113 -15.61 -5.88 4.29
N LYS A 114 -16.87 -5.44 4.15
CA LYS A 114 -18.04 -6.25 3.76
C LYS A 114 -18.09 -6.39 2.23
N LEU A 115 -17.06 -6.97 1.62
CA LEU A 115 -16.82 -6.92 0.18
C LEU A 115 -17.95 -7.52 -0.67
N GLN A 116 -18.60 -8.60 -0.23
CA GLN A 116 -19.71 -9.21 -0.97
C GLN A 116 -20.96 -8.30 -0.97
N ALA A 117 -21.23 -7.64 0.16
CA ALA A 117 -22.31 -6.66 0.26
C ALA A 117 -22.03 -5.44 -0.64
N ALA A 118 -20.80 -4.89 -0.57
CA ALA A 118 -20.37 -3.79 -1.43
C ALA A 118 -20.49 -4.13 -2.92
N LEU A 119 -20.10 -5.37 -3.32
CA LEU A 119 -20.27 -5.86 -4.68
C LEU A 119 -21.74 -5.83 -5.12
N HIS A 120 -22.66 -6.23 -4.24
CA HIS A 120 -24.10 -6.17 -4.51
C HIS A 120 -24.57 -4.73 -4.65
N SER A 121 -24.21 -3.86 -3.72
CA SER A 121 -24.63 -2.44 -3.71
C SER A 121 -24.15 -1.69 -4.95
N PHE A 122 -22.89 -1.84 -5.37
CA PHE A 122 -22.42 -1.21 -6.62
C PHE A 122 -23.12 -1.77 -7.87
N LYS A 123 -23.47 -3.06 -7.91
CA LYS A 123 -24.27 -3.60 -9.01
C LYS A 123 -25.67 -3.02 -9.06
N GLN A 124 -26.32 -2.79 -7.90
CA GLN A 124 -27.62 -2.12 -7.84
C GLN A 124 -27.50 -0.66 -8.28
N SER A 125 -26.48 0.07 -7.83
CA SER A 125 -26.20 1.42 -8.29
C SER A 125 -26.11 1.50 -9.82
N ILE A 126 -25.32 0.62 -10.45
CA ILE A 126 -25.14 0.54 -11.91
C ILE A 126 -26.43 0.10 -12.61
N GLN A 127 -27.26 -0.72 -11.97
CA GLN A 127 -28.56 -1.12 -12.54
C GLN A 127 -29.49 0.10 -12.68
N PHE A 128 -29.47 1.03 -11.73
CA PHE A 128 -30.31 2.24 -11.76
C PHE A 128 -29.66 3.42 -12.49
N ASP A 129 -28.32 3.51 -12.47
CA ASP A 129 -27.55 4.43 -13.30
C ASP A 129 -26.37 3.71 -14.01
N PRO A 130 -26.61 3.18 -15.22
CA PRO A 130 -25.56 2.47 -15.98
C PRO A 130 -24.42 3.35 -16.47
N ASN A 131 -24.57 4.69 -16.44
CA ASN A 131 -23.60 5.64 -16.97
C ASN A 131 -22.70 6.25 -15.88
N ASP A 132 -22.85 5.85 -14.63
CA ASP A 132 -21.97 6.27 -13.55
C ASP A 132 -20.59 5.60 -13.67
N ALA A 133 -19.61 6.35 -14.16
CA ALA A 133 -18.23 5.87 -14.32
C ALA A 133 -17.57 5.55 -12.95
N ASP A 134 -17.89 6.29 -11.90
CA ASP A 134 -17.34 6.08 -10.56
C ASP A 134 -17.90 4.79 -9.93
N ALA A 135 -19.18 4.47 -10.17
CA ALA A 135 -19.77 3.21 -9.72
C ALA A 135 -19.10 2.01 -10.40
N HIS A 136 -18.84 2.07 -11.71
CA HIS A 136 -18.09 1.04 -12.44
C HIS A 136 -16.64 0.91 -11.92
N ASN A 137 -15.94 2.02 -11.65
CA ASN A 137 -14.61 1.98 -11.07
C ASN A 137 -14.61 1.33 -9.67
N ASN A 138 -15.57 1.70 -8.80
CA ASN A 138 -15.66 1.15 -7.46
C ASN A 138 -16.09 -0.32 -7.45
N LEU A 139 -16.95 -0.73 -8.39
CA LEU A 139 -17.21 -2.15 -8.66
C LEU A 139 -15.91 -2.89 -9.01
N GLY A 140 -15.07 -2.32 -9.88
CA GLY A 140 -13.76 -2.87 -10.23
C GLY A 140 -12.83 -2.99 -9.01
N ASN A 141 -12.82 -2.00 -8.12
CA ASN A 141 -12.04 -2.05 -6.88
C ASN A 141 -12.46 -3.21 -5.98
N VAL A 142 -13.76 -3.39 -5.77
CA VAL A 142 -14.29 -4.51 -4.96
C VAL A 142 -14.03 -5.86 -5.63
N GLN A 143 -14.19 -5.98 -6.95
CA GLN A 143 -13.87 -7.20 -7.68
C GLN A 143 -12.39 -7.57 -7.56
N ARG A 144 -11.48 -6.58 -7.65
CA ARG A 144 -10.05 -6.78 -7.41
C ARG A 144 -9.77 -7.31 -6.00
N GLU A 145 -10.38 -6.72 -4.98
CA GLU A 145 -10.22 -7.14 -3.58
C GLU A 145 -10.77 -8.56 -3.32
N LEU A 146 -11.78 -8.96 -4.09
CA LEU A 146 -12.33 -10.33 -4.12
C LEU A 146 -11.52 -11.30 -5.01
N GLY A 147 -10.40 -10.85 -5.62
CA GLY A 147 -9.57 -11.67 -6.50
C GLY A 147 -10.17 -11.95 -7.88
N GLN A 148 -11.26 -11.25 -8.29
CA GLN A 148 -11.93 -11.38 -9.58
C GLN A 148 -11.29 -10.44 -10.60
N LEU A 149 -10.00 -10.66 -10.92
CA LEU A 149 -9.18 -9.70 -11.66
C LEU A 149 -9.66 -9.44 -13.09
N ASP A 150 -10.18 -10.46 -13.77
CA ASP A 150 -10.78 -10.37 -15.11
C ASP A 150 -11.98 -9.42 -15.11
N LYS A 151 -12.89 -9.58 -14.13
CA LYS A 151 -14.06 -8.72 -14.00
C LYS A 151 -13.68 -7.29 -13.61
N ALA A 152 -12.68 -7.13 -12.74
CA ALA A 152 -12.18 -5.82 -12.35
C ALA A 152 -11.67 -5.04 -13.57
N ILE A 153 -10.90 -5.68 -14.46
CA ILE A 153 -10.41 -5.08 -15.70
C ILE A 153 -11.59 -4.60 -16.57
N LEU A 154 -12.61 -5.44 -16.77
CA LEU A 154 -13.80 -5.07 -17.56
C LEU A 154 -14.57 -3.88 -16.94
N SER A 155 -14.68 -3.85 -15.61
CA SER A 155 -15.32 -2.74 -14.91
C SER A 155 -14.54 -1.43 -15.08
N TYR A 156 -13.20 -1.46 -14.98
CA TYR A 156 -12.36 -0.28 -15.25
C TYR A 156 -12.43 0.14 -16.73
N GLU A 157 -12.46 -0.80 -17.68
CA GLU A 157 -12.64 -0.49 -19.10
C GLU A 157 -13.98 0.21 -19.37
N THR A 158 -15.04 -0.23 -18.70
CA THR A 158 -16.35 0.41 -18.81
C THR A 158 -16.32 1.81 -18.22
N ALA A 159 -15.73 1.98 -17.02
CA ALA A 159 -15.53 3.29 -16.41
C ALA A 159 -14.78 4.26 -17.32
N LEU A 160 -13.70 3.80 -17.96
CA LEU A 160 -12.89 4.60 -18.89
C LEU A 160 -13.59 4.90 -20.23
N LYS A 161 -14.50 4.04 -20.68
CA LYS A 161 -15.34 4.34 -21.84
C LYS A 161 -16.36 5.43 -21.53
N LEU A 162 -16.93 5.42 -20.33
CA LEU A 162 -17.90 6.41 -19.86
C LEU A 162 -17.22 7.76 -19.55
N ASN A 163 -16.07 7.71 -18.87
CA ASN A 163 -15.26 8.89 -18.54
C ASN A 163 -13.77 8.62 -18.81
N PRO A 164 -13.25 9.00 -19.99
CA PRO A 164 -11.83 8.84 -20.33
C PRO A 164 -10.86 9.59 -19.40
N ASN A 165 -11.33 10.60 -18.68
CA ASN A 165 -10.52 11.40 -17.74
C ASN A 165 -10.52 10.83 -16.32
N LEU A 166 -11.05 9.65 -16.10
CA LEU A 166 -11.02 8.97 -14.81
C LEU A 166 -9.62 8.35 -14.58
N HIS A 167 -8.63 9.19 -14.30
CA HIS A 167 -7.21 8.84 -14.31
C HIS A 167 -6.86 7.73 -13.31
N HIS A 168 -7.55 7.68 -12.17
CA HIS A 168 -7.35 6.60 -11.18
C HIS A 168 -7.87 5.25 -11.70
N ALA A 169 -8.96 5.22 -12.48
CA ALA A 169 -9.42 3.99 -13.13
C ALA A 169 -8.40 3.48 -14.16
N LEU A 170 -7.75 4.39 -14.91
CA LEU A 170 -6.68 4.04 -15.83
C LEU A 170 -5.47 3.42 -15.10
N ALA A 171 -5.06 4.01 -13.97
CA ALA A 171 -3.97 3.47 -13.17
C ALA A 171 -4.31 2.09 -12.59
N HIS A 172 -5.55 1.90 -12.12
CA HIS A 172 -6.04 0.60 -11.65
C HIS A 172 -6.06 -0.44 -12.78
N TRP A 173 -6.57 -0.07 -13.95
CA TRP A 173 -6.60 -0.94 -15.12
C TRP A 173 -5.19 -1.41 -15.51
N VAL A 174 -4.23 -0.49 -15.65
CA VAL A 174 -2.83 -0.81 -15.97
C VAL A 174 -2.26 -1.78 -14.92
N HIS A 175 -2.45 -1.49 -13.64
CA HIS A 175 -1.92 -2.34 -12.57
C HIS A 175 -2.56 -3.75 -12.57
N GLN A 176 -3.86 -3.87 -12.85
CA GLN A 176 -4.48 -5.19 -12.96
C GLN A 176 -4.00 -5.96 -14.20
N LYS A 177 -3.77 -5.29 -15.33
CA LYS A 177 -3.15 -5.91 -16.52
C LYS A 177 -1.75 -6.42 -16.21
N GLN A 178 -0.96 -5.69 -15.42
CA GLN A 178 0.34 -6.17 -14.92
C GLN A 178 0.17 -7.41 -14.01
N HIS A 179 -0.81 -7.40 -13.09
CA HIS A 179 -1.09 -8.54 -12.21
C HIS A 179 -1.43 -9.84 -12.95
N ILE A 180 -2.09 -9.74 -14.08
CA ILE A 180 -2.42 -10.91 -14.92
C ILE A 180 -1.38 -11.18 -16.01
N CYS A 181 -0.26 -10.45 -16.06
CA CYS A 181 0.76 -10.52 -17.12
C CYS A 181 0.18 -10.39 -18.53
N ASP A 182 -0.83 -9.56 -18.72
CA ASP A 182 -1.35 -9.20 -20.04
C ASP A 182 -0.75 -7.86 -20.46
N TRP A 183 0.29 -7.91 -21.26
CA TRP A 183 1.08 -6.73 -21.63
C TRP A 183 0.57 -5.99 -22.88
N ARG A 184 -0.54 -6.44 -23.48
CA ARG A 184 -1.14 -5.79 -24.66
C ARG A 184 -1.57 -4.38 -24.31
N ASP A 185 -1.17 -3.42 -25.12
CA ASP A 185 -1.46 -1.98 -25.04
C ASP A 185 -0.92 -1.28 -23.78
N LEU A 186 -0.19 -1.98 -22.89
CA LEU A 186 0.32 -1.40 -21.65
C LEU A 186 1.27 -0.23 -21.89
N ASP A 187 2.19 -0.34 -22.86
CA ASP A 187 3.18 0.72 -23.16
C ASP A 187 2.51 2.05 -23.53
N ILE A 188 1.41 2.00 -24.27
CA ILE A 188 0.65 3.19 -24.66
C ILE A 188 -0.02 3.80 -23.42
N LYS A 189 -0.64 2.97 -22.58
CA LYS A 189 -1.36 3.43 -21.39
C LYS A 189 -0.40 3.92 -20.30
N ILE A 190 0.76 3.27 -20.13
CA ILE A 190 1.80 3.73 -19.22
C ILE A 190 2.37 5.08 -19.66
N ARG A 191 2.65 5.28 -20.94
CA ARG A 191 3.06 6.60 -21.45
C ARG A 191 2.02 7.67 -21.14
N LEU A 192 0.74 7.40 -21.39
CA LEU A 192 -0.34 8.32 -21.03
C LEU A 192 -0.34 8.66 -19.54
N LEU A 193 -0.19 7.67 -18.65
CA LEU A 193 -0.12 7.92 -17.20
C LEU A 193 1.10 8.77 -16.82
N ARG A 194 2.26 8.53 -17.44
CA ARG A 194 3.46 9.35 -17.21
C ARG A 194 3.27 10.81 -17.65
N ASP A 195 2.61 11.02 -18.78
CA ASP A 195 2.29 12.36 -19.27
C ASP A 195 1.28 13.06 -18.34
N LEU A 196 0.27 12.34 -17.85
CA LEU A 196 -0.69 12.86 -16.88
C LEU A 196 -0.04 13.24 -15.54
N VAL A 197 0.91 12.46 -15.04
CA VAL A 197 1.67 12.81 -13.82
C VAL A 197 2.37 14.17 -13.97
N LYS A 198 2.87 14.49 -15.17
CA LYS A 198 3.57 15.76 -15.43
C LYS A 198 2.60 16.93 -15.67
N ALA A 199 1.51 16.67 -16.42
CA ALA A 199 0.62 17.72 -16.89
C ALA A 199 -0.50 18.07 -15.90
N GLU A 200 -0.95 17.10 -15.09
CA GLU A 200 -2.17 17.18 -14.30
C GLU A 200 -1.87 17.01 -12.80
N PRO A 201 -1.59 18.11 -12.06
CA PRO A 201 -1.27 18.04 -10.62
C PRO A 201 -2.37 17.40 -9.75
N ASN A 202 -3.61 17.37 -10.25
CA ASN A 202 -4.76 16.78 -9.54
C ASN A 202 -5.06 15.34 -9.98
N ALA A 203 -4.25 14.73 -10.86
CA ALA A 203 -4.43 13.35 -11.26
C ALA A 203 -4.21 12.41 -10.06
N GLN A 204 -5.25 11.68 -9.68
CA GLN A 204 -5.20 10.69 -8.60
C GLN A 204 -4.64 9.36 -9.13
N ILE A 205 -3.34 9.32 -9.39
CA ILE A 205 -2.65 8.10 -9.81
C ILE A 205 -2.03 7.46 -8.56
N SER A 206 -2.27 6.15 -8.36
CA SER A 206 -1.69 5.41 -7.23
C SER A 206 -0.15 5.40 -7.33
N PRO A 207 0.58 6.00 -6.37
CA PRO A 207 2.04 5.99 -6.41
C PRO A 207 2.61 4.57 -6.35
N PHE A 208 1.99 3.65 -5.59
CA PHE A 208 2.43 2.26 -5.53
C PHE A 208 2.32 1.53 -6.87
N ALA A 209 1.21 1.70 -7.58
CA ALA A 209 1.06 1.13 -8.92
C ALA A 209 2.09 1.72 -9.90
N PHE A 210 2.40 3.00 -9.75
CA PHE A 210 3.35 3.71 -10.61
C PHE A 210 4.80 3.23 -10.46
N LEU A 211 5.21 2.71 -9.28
CA LEU A 211 6.55 2.13 -9.04
C LEU A 211 6.86 0.95 -9.97
N ALA A 212 5.85 0.15 -10.31
CA ALA A 212 6.01 -1.05 -11.14
C ALA A 212 5.90 -0.77 -12.65
N MET A 213 5.63 0.48 -13.04
CA MET A 213 5.50 0.83 -14.45
C MET A 213 6.87 0.99 -15.11
N PRO A 214 7.15 0.30 -16.23
CA PRO A 214 8.40 0.44 -16.96
C PRO A 214 8.69 1.88 -17.38
N ASN A 215 9.99 2.19 -17.46
CA ASN A 215 10.51 3.46 -17.95
C ASN A 215 10.11 4.71 -17.13
N THR A 216 9.59 4.57 -15.92
CA THR A 216 9.40 5.69 -15.00
C THR A 216 10.72 6.10 -14.36
N SER A 217 10.93 7.40 -14.15
CA SER A 217 12.08 7.95 -13.42
C SER A 217 11.75 8.21 -11.95
N MET A 218 12.77 8.37 -11.10
CA MET A 218 12.58 8.78 -9.69
C MET A 218 11.83 10.11 -9.59
N GLN A 219 12.12 11.08 -10.49
CA GLN A 219 11.44 12.37 -10.53
C GLN A 219 9.95 12.23 -10.85
N GLU A 220 9.60 11.37 -11.84
CA GLU A 220 8.19 11.09 -12.14
C GLU A 220 7.50 10.40 -10.96
N GLN A 221 8.18 9.48 -10.26
CA GLN A 221 7.64 8.81 -9.06
C GLN A 221 7.43 9.80 -7.91
N LYS A 222 8.38 10.70 -7.65
CA LYS A 222 8.24 11.81 -6.69
C LYS A 222 7.07 12.73 -7.07
N GLN A 223 6.96 13.11 -8.35
CA GLN A 223 5.86 13.95 -8.82
C GLN A 223 4.51 13.25 -8.64
N CYS A 224 4.43 11.95 -8.92
CA CYS A 224 3.22 11.14 -8.69
C CYS A 224 2.84 11.14 -7.20
N GLY A 225 3.81 10.97 -6.30
CA GLY A 225 3.60 11.08 -4.86
C GLY A 225 3.11 12.46 -4.43
N THR A 226 3.68 13.53 -4.99
CA THR A 226 3.27 14.92 -4.75
C THR A 226 1.84 15.19 -5.21
N ASN A 227 1.48 14.77 -6.41
CA ASN A 227 0.12 14.93 -6.93
C ASN A 227 -0.90 14.19 -6.06
N TYR A 228 -0.56 12.95 -5.68
CA TYR A 228 -1.40 12.15 -4.81
C TYR A 228 -1.58 12.77 -3.42
N ALA A 229 -0.49 13.21 -2.78
CA ALA A 229 -0.55 13.84 -1.47
C ALA A 229 -1.42 15.12 -1.47
N ASN A 230 -1.26 15.98 -2.50
CA ASN A 230 -2.03 17.22 -2.63
C ASN A 230 -3.52 16.99 -2.94
N THR A 231 -3.90 15.84 -3.49
CA THR A 231 -5.31 15.48 -3.69
C THR A 231 -5.90 14.75 -2.51
N ALA A 232 -5.21 13.71 -2.00
CA ALA A 232 -5.72 12.85 -0.95
C ALA A 232 -5.70 13.49 0.45
N PHE A 233 -4.71 14.35 0.73
CA PHE A 233 -4.48 14.87 2.10
C PHE A 233 -4.72 16.36 2.24
N LYS A 234 -5.15 17.08 1.20
CA LYS A 234 -5.39 18.53 1.25
C LYS A 234 -6.37 18.93 2.36
N SER A 235 -7.46 18.18 2.53
CA SER A 235 -8.46 18.44 3.57
C SER A 235 -7.93 18.26 4.99
N LEU A 236 -6.88 17.43 5.17
CA LEU A 236 -6.25 17.21 6.47
C LEU A 236 -5.44 18.42 6.96
N LEU A 237 -5.07 19.36 6.08
CA LEU A 237 -4.38 20.59 6.46
C LEU A 237 -5.27 21.48 7.35
N ASP A 238 -6.58 21.54 7.08
CA ASP A 238 -7.51 22.30 7.92
C ASP A 238 -7.75 21.58 9.25
N LEU A 239 -7.87 20.26 9.24
CA LEU A 239 -7.91 19.46 10.45
C LEU A 239 -6.66 19.68 11.31
N ARG A 240 -5.46 19.67 10.70
CA ARG A 240 -4.19 19.94 11.38
C ARG A 240 -4.19 21.27 12.11
N LYS A 241 -4.70 22.35 11.48
CA LYS A 241 -4.82 23.66 12.14
C LYS A 241 -5.69 23.61 13.40
N THR A 242 -6.75 22.80 13.39
CA THR A 242 -7.66 22.65 14.56
C THR A 242 -7.06 21.81 15.68
N LEU A 243 -6.10 20.93 15.37
CA LEU A 243 -5.40 20.10 16.36
C LEU A 243 -4.35 20.89 17.13
N ASP A 244 -3.76 21.90 16.51
CA ASP A 244 -2.77 22.83 17.08
C ASP A 244 -1.69 22.14 17.92
N PHE A 245 -1.07 21.09 17.38
CA PHE A 245 -0.03 20.35 18.05
C PHE A 245 1.25 21.21 18.19
N GLN A 246 1.63 21.47 19.44
CA GLN A 246 2.84 22.22 19.79
C GLN A 246 3.95 21.25 20.20
N HIS A 247 4.96 21.10 19.36
CA HIS A 247 6.08 20.22 19.64
C HIS A 247 7.18 20.99 20.40
N GLN A 248 7.43 20.58 21.62
CA GLN A 248 8.56 21.07 22.41
C GLN A 248 9.61 19.97 22.49
N LYS A 249 10.84 20.27 22.07
CA LYS A 249 11.94 19.35 22.26
C LYS A 249 12.19 19.12 23.75
N SER A 250 12.20 17.88 24.11
CA SER A 250 12.41 17.44 25.49
C SER A 250 13.89 17.13 25.73
N THR A 251 14.39 17.55 26.89
CA THR A 251 15.68 17.12 27.45
C THR A 251 15.57 15.73 28.11
N LYS A 252 14.75 14.84 27.57
CA LYS A 252 14.48 13.52 28.13
C LYS A 252 15.71 12.62 28.07
N THR A 253 15.74 11.66 28.99
CA THR A 253 16.77 10.61 29.03
C THR A 253 16.57 9.53 27.96
N LYS A 254 15.37 9.39 27.40
CA LYS A 254 15.04 8.40 26.37
C LYS A 254 14.24 9.04 25.25
N LEU A 255 14.55 8.68 23.98
CA LEU A 255 13.75 9.04 22.82
C LEU A 255 12.57 8.07 22.67
N LYS A 256 11.39 8.60 22.36
CA LYS A 256 10.18 7.84 22.05
C LYS A 256 10.02 7.68 20.55
N ILE A 257 10.13 6.44 20.08
CA ILE A 257 10.01 6.09 18.67
C ILE A 257 8.67 5.42 18.44
N GLY A 258 7.82 6.04 17.63
CA GLY A 258 6.55 5.46 17.18
C GLY A 258 6.69 4.82 15.81
N TYR A 259 6.29 3.56 15.68
CA TYR A 259 6.23 2.82 14.42
C TYR A 259 4.78 2.64 14.00
N LEU A 260 4.42 3.14 12.83
CA LEU A 260 3.06 3.12 12.29
C LEU A 260 2.94 2.09 11.18
N SER A 261 2.03 1.09 11.30
CA SER A 261 1.87 0.08 10.25
C SER A 261 0.51 -0.63 10.28
N ALA A 262 0.03 -1.03 9.08
CA ALA A 262 -1.02 -2.03 8.87
C ALA A 262 -0.51 -3.47 9.03
N ASP A 263 0.80 -3.69 9.01
CA ASP A 263 1.42 -4.97 8.72
C ASP A 263 2.15 -5.59 9.93
N PHE A 264 1.81 -5.16 11.13
CA PHE A 264 2.21 -5.84 12.37
C PHE A 264 1.43 -7.13 12.57
N ARG A 265 1.54 -8.04 11.63
CA ARG A 265 0.85 -9.33 11.52
C ARG A 265 1.69 -10.28 10.67
N LEU A 266 1.14 -11.45 10.30
CA LEU A 266 1.79 -12.35 9.34
C LEU A 266 1.89 -11.68 7.96
N HIS A 267 2.97 -10.96 7.74
CA HIS A 267 3.21 -10.15 6.55
C HIS A 267 4.72 -10.09 6.23
N PRO A 268 5.14 -9.92 4.96
CA PRO A 268 6.55 -9.76 4.59
C PRO A 268 7.31 -8.71 5.41
N LEU A 269 6.69 -7.58 5.74
CA LEU A 269 7.28 -6.56 6.60
C LEU A 269 7.72 -7.13 7.96
N ALA A 270 6.87 -7.93 8.60
CA ALA A 270 7.16 -8.52 9.90
C ALA A 270 8.42 -9.40 9.87
N PHE A 271 8.64 -10.13 8.76
CA PHE A 271 9.84 -10.96 8.58
C PHE A 271 11.14 -10.16 8.38
N LEU A 272 11.03 -8.86 8.21
CA LEU A 272 12.18 -7.97 8.14
C LEU A 272 12.48 -7.31 9.48
N ILE A 273 11.43 -6.86 10.19
CA ILE A 273 11.60 -5.93 11.33
C ILE A 273 11.51 -6.59 12.71
N THR A 274 10.93 -7.79 12.88
CA THR A 274 10.60 -8.29 14.21
C THR A 274 11.83 -8.40 15.10
N GLU A 275 12.90 -9.02 14.62
CA GLU A 275 14.13 -9.17 15.41
C GLU A 275 14.84 -7.82 15.61
N LEU A 276 14.73 -6.88 14.69
CA LEU A 276 15.20 -5.52 14.86
C LEU A 276 14.50 -4.84 16.06
N MET A 277 13.17 -4.95 16.15
CA MET A 277 12.39 -4.37 17.25
C MET A 277 12.76 -5.02 18.61
N GLU A 278 13.05 -6.33 18.62
CA GLU A 278 13.55 -7.04 19.81
C GLU A 278 14.90 -6.51 20.31
N ASN A 279 15.73 -5.94 19.40
CA ASN A 279 17.10 -5.52 19.68
C ASN A 279 17.25 -4.03 19.97
N HIS A 280 16.18 -3.24 20.01
CA HIS A 280 16.29 -1.84 20.40
C HIS A 280 16.87 -1.68 21.81
N ASP A 281 17.80 -0.70 21.97
CA ASP A 281 18.37 -0.35 23.27
C ASP A 281 17.31 0.34 24.14
N LYS A 282 16.64 -0.45 24.97
CA LYS A 282 15.59 0.03 25.89
C LYS A 282 16.11 0.93 27.01
N THR A 283 17.42 1.14 27.12
CA THR A 283 17.98 2.13 28.03
C THR A 283 17.93 3.55 27.45
N GLN A 284 18.03 3.69 26.14
CA GLN A 284 18.04 4.96 25.42
C GLN A 284 16.73 5.25 24.65
N PHE A 285 15.98 4.21 24.28
CA PHE A 285 14.77 4.30 23.45
C PHE A 285 13.56 3.68 24.15
N GLU A 286 12.39 4.23 23.87
CA GLU A 286 11.09 3.70 24.26
C GLU A 286 10.27 3.53 22.99
N THR A 287 9.86 2.31 22.65
CA THR A 287 9.29 1.95 21.35
C THR A 287 7.78 1.74 21.44
N TYR A 288 7.06 2.37 20.50
CA TYR A 288 5.61 2.29 20.37
C TYR A 288 5.24 1.70 19.02
N ALA A 289 4.39 0.69 18.97
CA ALA A 289 3.73 0.23 17.76
C ALA A 289 2.32 0.83 17.70
N TYR A 290 2.02 1.56 16.63
CA TYR A 290 0.67 2.00 16.30
C TYR A 290 0.12 1.11 15.18
N SER A 291 -0.62 0.08 15.58
CA SER A 291 -1.16 -0.93 14.67
C SER A 291 -2.56 -0.54 14.20
N TYR A 292 -2.75 -0.48 12.88
CA TYR A 292 -4.07 -0.26 12.31
C TYR A 292 -4.51 -1.35 11.32
N GLY A 293 -3.73 -2.42 11.19
CA GLY A 293 -4.10 -3.61 10.45
C GLY A 293 -4.83 -4.65 11.30
N LEU A 294 -5.32 -5.67 10.63
CA LEU A 294 -6.02 -6.78 11.26
C LEU A 294 -5.12 -7.51 12.27
N ASP A 295 -5.66 -7.81 13.43
CA ASP A 295 -5.05 -8.75 14.36
C ASP A 295 -5.37 -10.19 13.91
N ASP A 296 -4.37 -10.87 13.39
CA ASP A 296 -4.48 -12.23 12.86
C ASP A 296 -4.20 -13.33 13.87
N GLN A 297 -3.90 -12.97 15.14
CA GLN A 297 -3.62 -13.88 16.26
C GLN A 297 -2.45 -14.85 16.00
N THR A 298 -1.63 -14.60 15.00
CA THR A 298 -0.51 -15.47 14.62
C THR A 298 0.65 -15.40 15.62
N PRO A 299 1.55 -16.42 15.65
CA PRO A 299 2.79 -16.35 16.43
C PRO A 299 3.65 -15.13 16.06
N THR A 300 3.68 -14.73 14.79
CA THR A 300 4.38 -13.53 14.33
C THR A 300 3.81 -12.26 14.96
N ARG A 301 2.48 -12.12 15.03
CA ARG A 301 1.81 -11.00 15.70
C ARG A 301 2.18 -10.95 17.17
N LYS A 302 2.11 -12.08 17.89
CA LYS A 302 2.45 -12.16 19.32
C LYS A 302 3.91 -11.81 19.59
N ARG A 303 4.82 -12.24 18.70
CA ARG A 303 6.24 -11.90 18.79
C ARG A 303 6.47 -10.39 18.63
N LEU A 304 5.79 -9.76 17.66
CA LEU A 304 5.81 -8.30 17.47
C LEU A 304 5.27 -7.56 18.70
N GLU A 305 4.13 -7.98 19.25
CA GLU A 305 3.55 -7.36 20.46
C GLU A 305 4.52 -7.36 21.62
N SER A 306 5.30 -8.45 21.78
CA SER A 306 6.30 -8.58 22.85
C SER A 306 7.58 -7.78 22.58
N ALA A 307 7.87 -7.43 21.33
CA ALA A 307 9.09 -6.72 20.94
C ALA A 307 9.03 -5.21 21.30
N PHE A 308 7.84 -4.62 21.26
CA PHE A 308 7.62 -3.21 21.59
C PHE A 308 7.39 -2.99 23.09
N ASP A 309 7.75 -1.80 23.59
CA ASP A 309 7.41 -1.41 24.96
C ASP A 309 5.91 -1.11 25.09
N TYR A 310 5.30 -0.54 24.04
CA TYR A 310 3.87 -0.28 23.96
C TYR A 310 3.32 -0.70 22.59
N PHE A 311 2.27 -1.50 22.61
CA PHE A 311 1.55 -1.91 21.40
C PHE A 311 0.14 -1.34 21.44
N VAL A 312 -0.14 -0.37 20.56
CA VAL A 312 -1.37 0.43 20.55
C VAL A 312 -2.19 0.10 19.31
N ASP A 313 -3.37 -0.49 19.52
CA ASP A 313 -4.34 -0.70 18.44
C ASP A 313 -5.12 0.61 18.15
N ILE A 314 -4.94 1.15 16.95
CA ILE A 314 -5.60 2.37 16.50
C ILE A 314 -6.64 2.12 15.39
N ARG A 315 -7.06 0.87 15.14
CA ARG A 315 -8.02 0.51 14.07
C ARG A 315 -9.37 1.21 14.23
N ALA A 316 -9.87 1.26 15.47
CA ALA A 316 -11.16 1.87 15.78
C ALA A 316 -11.08 3.40 15.90
N MET A 317 -9.90 3.99 15.82
CA MET A 317 -9.69 5.44 15.92
C MET A 317 -9.74 6.05 14.53
N ASN A 318 -10.50 7.15 14.36
CA ASN A 318 -10.35 7.99 13.17
C ASN A 318 -9.00 8.74 13.20
N ASP A 319 -8.64 9.41 12.10
CA ASP A 319 -7.32 10.04 11.98
C ASP A 319 -7.09 11.14 13.03
N ARG A 320 -8.14 11.90 13.39
CA ARG A 320 -8.05 12.89 14.47
C ARG A 320 -7.70 12.24 15.80
N MET A 321 -8.42 11.17 16.17
CA MET A 321 -8.20 10.45 17.44
C MET A 321 -6.82 9.79 17.47
N ALA A 322 -6.43 9.13 16.38
CA ALA A 322 -5.14 8.46 16.27
C ALA A 322 -3.97 9.45 16.33
N ALA A 323 -4.04 10.58 15.60
CA ALA A 323 -3.05 11.63 15.67
C ALA A 323 -2.96 12.25 17.07
N SER A 324 -4.11 12.52 17.73
CA SER A 324 -4.11 13.01 19.11
C SER A 324 -3.50 12.01 20.08
N LYS A 325 -3.73 10.70 19.91
CA LYS A 325 -3.11 9.65 20.74
C LYS A 325 -1.59 9.65 20.59
N ILE A 326 -1.07 9.68 19.35
CA ILE A 326 0.37 9.74 19.07
C ILE A 326 1.00 10.98 19.70
N TYR A 327 0.34 12.15 19.57
CA TYR A 327 0.80 13.39 20.16
C TYR A 327 0.82 13.35 21.69
N HIS A 328 -0.23 12.81 22.34
CA HIS A 328 -0.29 12.70 23.81
C HIS A 328 0.69 11.68 24.38
N ASP A 329 1.06 10.66 23.61
CA ASP A 329 2.14 9.73 23.96
C ASP A 329 3.53 10.40 23.91
N LYS A 330 3.59 11.61 23.34
CA LYS A 330 4.80 12.43 23.19
C LYS A 330 5.88 11.71 22.38
N ILE A 331 5.48 11.18 21.23
CA ILE A 331 6.40 10.55 20.29
C ILE A 331 7.35 11.60 19.73
N ASP A 332 8.64 11.32 19.76
CA ASP A 332 9.70 12.19 19.27
C ASP A 332 9.95 11.96 17.75
N ILE A 333 9.95 10.71 17.33
CA ILE A 333 10.12 10.30 15.93
C ILE A 333 9.03 9.32 15.56
N LEU A 334 8.27 9.61 14.51
CA LEU A 334 7.24 8.73 13.95
C LEU A 334 7.74 8.12 12.64
N VAL A 335 7.85 6.79 12.60
CA VAL A 335 8.30 6.02 11.43
C VAL A 335 7.09 5.33 10.79
N ASP A 336 6.72 5.71 9.58
CA ASP A 336 5.70 5.01 8.81
C ASP A 336 6.34 3.87 8.01
N LEU A 337 5.95 2.64 8.34
CA LEU A 337 6.42 1.41 7.71
C LEU A 337 5.51 0.92 6.58
N THR A 338 4.46 1.66 6.25
CA THR A 338 3.48 1.28 5.21
C THR A 338 3.59 2.19 3.98
N GLY A 339 3.66 3.51 4.18
CA GLY A 339 3.66 4.48 3.09
C GLY A 339 2.45 4.31 2.16
N TYR A 340 2.62 4.51 0.84
CA TYR A 340 1.54 4.42 -0.16
C TYR A 340 1.18 2.97 -0.58
N THR A 341 1.37 1.98 0.29
CA THR A 341 0.94 0.61 0.00
C THR A 341 -0.54 0.38 0.37
N GLN A 342 -1.02 -0.85 0.22
CA GLN A 342 -2.40 -1.20 0.55
C GLN A 342 -2.70 -0.95 2.04
N SER A 343 -3.92 -0.48 2.32
CA SER A 343 -4.40 -0.13 3.67
C SER A 343 -3.63 1.00 4.35
N SER A 344 -2.98 1.88 3.59
CA SER A 344 -2.22 3.04 4.08
C SER A 344 -3.07 3.98 4.94
N ARG A 345 -2.48 4.49 6.03
CA ARG A 345 -2.97 5.62 6.82
C ARG A 345 -1.94 6.76 6.90
N THR A 346 -1.17 6.94 5.84
CA THR A 346 -0.14 7.99 5.71
C THR A 346 -0.70 9.41 5.95
N GLY A 347 -2.01 9.61 5.77
CA GLY A 347 -2.68 10.85 6.18
C GLY A 347 -2.46 11.23 7.65
N LEU A 348 -2.20 10.28 8.55
CA LEU A 348 -1.83 10.57 9.94
C LEU A 348 -0.55 11.40 10.03
N VAL A 349 0.43 11.13 9.16
CA VAL A 349 1.70 11.89 9.12
C VAL A 349 1.45 13.33 8.64
N ALA A 350 0.51 13.55 7.72
CA ALA A 350 0.11 14.88 7.27
C ALA A 350 -0.43 15.77 8.42
N LEU A 351 -0.99 15.16 9.47
CA LEU A 351 -1.44 15.87 10.69
C LEU A 351 -0.28 16.27 11.62
N LYS A 352 0.96 15.80 11.34
CA LYS A 352 2.16 16.09 12.13
C LYS A 352 1.98 15.82 13.64
N PRO A 353 1.64 14.59 14.05
CA PRO A 353 1.45 14.25 15.47
C PRO A 353 2.77 14.06 16.23
N ALA A 354 3.91 14.02 15.54
CA ALA A 354 5.25 13.98 16.09
C ALA A 354 6.14 15.04 15.41
N PRO A 355 7.19 15.53 16.07
CA PRO A 355 8.07 16.57 15.51
C PRO A 355 8.84 16.08 14.28
N ILE A 356 9.28 14.82 14.25
CA ILE A 356 10.02 14.19 13.16
C ILE A 356 9.24 13.02 12.59
N SER A 357 9.19 12.91 11.26
CA SER A 357 8.54 11.83 10.53
C SER A 357 9.48 11.19 9.51
N ILE A 358 9.48 9.85 9.45
CA ILE A 358 10.36 9.06 8.58
C ILE A 358 9.53 8.09 7.75
N ASN A 359 9.73 8.07 6.42
CA ASN A 359 9.24 7.00 5.54
C ASN A 359 10.28 5.88 5.50
N TRP A 360 9.89 4.63 5.78
CA TRP A 360 10.80 3.50 5.72
C TRP A 360 10.10 2.20 5.34
N LEU A 361 10.73 1.44 4.46
CA LEU A 361 10.56 0.03 4.20
C LEU A 361 9.31 -0.35 3.38
N GLY A 362 8.10 0.10 3.74
CA GLY A 362 6.87 -0.32 3.04
C GLY A 362 6.75 0.22 1.63
N TYR A 363 7.01 1.51 1.44
CA TYR A 363 6.97 2.18 0.15
C TYR A 363 8.38 2.61 -0.28
N PRO A 364 8.97 1.96 -1.32
CA PRO A 364 10.33 2.23 -1.76
C PRO A 364 10.39 3.38 -2.76
N GLY A 365 10.21 4.61 -2.28
CA GLY A 365 10.22 5.83 -3.09
C GLY A 365 9.89 7.08 -2.27
N SER A 366 10.10 8.26 -2.88
CA SER A 366 9.73 9.53 -2.26
C SER A 366 8.21 9.65 -2.11
N MET A 367 7.78 10.12 -0.95
CA MET A 367 6.36 10.36 -0.62
C MET A 367 5.83 11.67 -1.20
N GLY A 368 6.72 12.49 -1.79
CA GLY A 368 6.38 13.77 -2.39
C GLY A 368 6.09 14.89 -1.39
N GLU A 369 5.44 15.92 -1.89
CA GLU A 369 5.18 17.16 -1.15
C GLU A 369 3.69 17.38 -0.92
N LEU A 370 3.35 17.93 0.24
CA LEU A 370 2.02 18.42 0.57
C LEU A 370 2.08 19.94 0.80
N ALA A 371 1.35 20.70 -0.02
CA ALA A 371 1.34 22.16 0.01
C ALA A 371 2.76 22.78 -0.07
N GLY A 372 3.61 22.23 -0.94
CA GLY A 372 4.97 22.73 -1.19
C GLY A 372 5.98 22.42 -0.10
N LYS A 373 5.68 21.49 0.81
CA LYS A 373 6.60 21.00 1.84
C LYS A 373 6.68 19.47 1.77
N PRO A 374 7.84 18.86 2.08
CA PRO A 374 7.94 17.41 2.18
C PRO A 374 6.84 16.84 3.08
N LEU A 375 6.18 15.76 2.65
CA LEU A 375 5.18 15.07 3.47
C LEU A 375 5.84 14.41 4.68
N PHE A 376 7.02 13.83 4.48
CA PHE A 376 7.89 13.30 5.53
C PHE A 376 9.15 14.14 5.63
N ASP A 377 9.73 14.20 6.82
CA ASP A 377 10.98 14.93 7.03
C ASP A 377 12.17 14.14 6.49
N TYR A 378 12.15 12.80 6.66
CA TYR A 378 13.22 11.90 6.24
C TYR A 378 12.69 10.67 5.50
N ILE A 379 13.55 10.11 4.63
CA ILE A 379 13.40 8.79 4.02
C ILE A 379 14.69 7.98 4.25
N VAL A 380 14.53 6.72 4.66
CA VAL A 380 15.67 5.81 4.81
C VAL A 380 16.17 5.36 3.44
N ALA A 381 17.47 5.41 3.24
CA ALA A 381 18.16 4.92 2.04
C ALA A 381 19.54 4.34 2.39
N ASP A 382 20.25 3.83 1.40
CA ASP A 382 21.66 3.51 1.45
C ASP A 382 22.38 4.07 0.21
N ASP A 383 23.69 3.92 0.14
CA ASP A 383 24.54 4.46 -0.91
C ASP A 383 24.34 3.82 -2.30
N ILE A 384 23.70 2.66 -2.37
CA ILE A 384 23.30 2.03 -3.64
C ILE A 384 21.99 2.62 -4.13
N ILE A 385 21.01 2.80 -3.24
CA ILE A 385 19.70 3.36 -3.57
C ILE A 385 19.82 4.83 -3.94
N ALA A 386 20.51 5.61 -3.11
CA ALA A 386 20.77 7.03 -3.31
C ALA A 386 22.25 7.31 -3.04
N PRO A 387 23.10 7.39 -4.07
CA PRO A 387 24.54 7.60 -3.89
C PRO A 387 24.85 8.80 -2.98
N ASN A 388 25.68 8.57 -1.95
CA ASN A 388 26.08 9.59 -0.99
C ASN A 388 27.49 10.10 -1.34
N LEU A 389 27.58 10.85 -2.44
CA LEU A 389 28.85 11.45 -2.88
C LEU A 389 28.78 12.96 -2.68
N SER A 390 29.93 13.55 -2.36
CA SER A 390 30.10 15.03 -2.23
C SER A 390 30.13 15.75 -3.60
N ASP A 391 29.94 15.03 -4.69
CA ASP A 391 29.85 15.61 -6.04
C ASP A 391 28.56 16.43 -6.15
N SER A 392 28.70 17.67 -6.63
CA SER A 392 27.58 18.60 -6.78
C SER A 392 26.46 18.07 -7.70
N ASN A 393 26.80 17.26 -8.70
CA ASN A 393 25.82 16.65 -9.60
C ASN A 393 25.00 15.57 -8.88
N VAL A 394 25.62 14.77 -8.00
CA VAL A 394 24.93 13.74 -7.20
C VAL A 394 24.01 14.38 -6.17
N VAL A 395 24.47 15.42 -5.48
CA VAL A 395 23.64 16.20 -4.54
C VAL A 395 22.42 16.79 -5.26
N SER A 396 22.62 17.40 -6.43
CA SER A 396 21.53 17.95 -7.23
C SER A 396 20.55 16.87 -7.69
N SER A 397 21.03 15.67 -8.06
CA SER A 397 20.20 14.53 -8.44
C SER A 397 19.37 14.04 -7.26
N ASN A 398 19.94 13.92 -6.06
CA ASN A 398 19.21 13.49 -4.87
C ASN A 398 18.11 14.49 -4.50
N ILE A 399 18.38 15.79 -4.55
CA ILE A 399 17.36 16.85 -4.33
C ILE A 399 16.24 16.77 -5.36
N ALA A 400 16.56 16.48 -6.63
CA ALA A 400 15.56 16.32 -7.67
C ALA A 400 14.68 15.09 -7.48
N ASN A 401 15.25 13.99 -6.97
CA ASN A 401 14.61 12.68 -6.85
C ASN A 401 13.81 12.49 -5.56
N PHE A 402 14.14 13.21 -4.48
CA PHE A 402 13.51 13.07 -3.17
C PHE A 402 12.99 14.42 -2.68
N SER A 403 11.85 14.41 -2.00
CA SER A 403 11.34 15.55 -1.26
C SER A 403 11.91 15.59 0.15
N GLU A 404 12.15 14.42 0.71
CA GLU A 404 12.64 14.16 2.05
C GLU A 404 14.15 14.31 2.14
N GLN A 405 14.66 14.54 3.34
CA GLN A 405 16.09 14.38 3.62
C GLN A 405 16.44 12.89 3.67
N LEU A 406 17.61 12.53 3.16
CA LEU A 406 18.08 11.15 3.12
C LEU A 406 18.71 10.74 4.46
N LEU A 407 18.20 9.67 5.05
CA LEU A 407 18.76 9.06 6.25
C LEU A 407 19.48 7.78 5.83
N TYR A 408 20.80 7.81 5.87
CA TYR A 408 21.63 6.73 5.36
C TYR A 408 21.88 5.63 6.39
N LEU A 409 21.53 4.40 6.00
CA LEU A 409 21.91 3.18 6.70
C LEU A 409 22.93 2.39 5.87
N PRO A 410 23.71 1.49 6.47
CA PRO A 410 24.60 0.61 5.72
C PRO A 410 23.88 -0.29 4.72
N CYS A 411 22.61 -0.65 5.01
CA CYS A 411 21.68 -1.35 4.11
C CYS A 411 20.28 -0.83 4.37
N TYR A 412 19.51 -0.62 3.31
CA TYR A 412 18.12 -0.16 3.40
C TYR A 412 17.21 -1.14 4.15
N GLN A 413 17.40 -2.45 3.90
CA GLN A 413 16.48 -3.49 4.35
C GLN A 413 17.09 -4.30 5.50
N PRO A 414 16.42 -4.32 6.69
CA PRO A 414 16.79 -5.23 7.78
C PRO A 414 16.37 -6.67 7.45
N ASN A 415 16.84 -7.62 8.24
CA ASN A 415 16.46 -9.03 8.12
C ASN A 415 16.32 -9.68 9.49
N ASP A 416 15.28 -10.50 9.63
CA ASP A 416 15.09 -11.38 10.80
C ASP A 416 15.83 -12.69 10.59
N SER A 417 16.83 -12.98 11.41
CA SER A 417 17.62 -14.21 11.36
C SER A 417 16.91 -15.43 11.97
N LYS A 418 15.84 -15.21 12.73
CA LYS A 418 15.06 -16.24 13.45
C LYS A 418 13.83 -16.72 12.68
N ARG A 419 13.79 -16.50 11.36
CA ARG A 419 12.67 -16.95 10.54
C ARG A 419 12.58 -18.48 10.53
N PRO A 420 11.39 -19.07 10.72
CA PRO A 420 11.23 -20.52 10.72
C PRO A 420 11.45 -21.09 9.32
N ILE A 421 12.21 -22.17 9.22
CA ILE A 421 12.38 -22.95 7.98
C ILE A 421 11.56 -24.24 8.12
N GLY A 422 10.79 -24.58 7.08
CA GLY A 422 9.96 -25.77 7.02
C GLY A 422 10.76 -27.05 6.91
N LYS A 423 10.06 -28.18 6.88
CA LYS A 423 10.70 -29.47 6.69
C LYS A 423 11.37 -29.57 5.30
N PRO A 424 12.47 -30.32 5.18
CA PRO A 424 13.04 -30.63 3.87
C PRO A 424 12.00 -31.28 2.96
N THR A 425 12.01 -30.88 1.70
CA THR A 425 11.15 -31.41 0.62
C THR A 425 12.01 -31.98 -0.52
N THR A 426 11.36 -32.62 -1.49
CA THR A 426 12.00 -33.13 -2.71
C THR A 426 11.60 -32.32 -3.93
N LYS A 427 12.40 -32.37 -5.02
CA LYS A 427 12.02 -31.75 -6.30
C LYS A 427 10.67 -32.28 -6.82
N SER A 428 10.41 -33.59 -6.66
CA SER A 428 9.17 -34.24 -7.08
C SER A 428 7.92 -33.66 -6.39
N GLU A 429 8.00 -33.33 -5.10
CA GLU A 429 6.88 -32.68 -4.37
C GLU A 429 6.54 -31.29 -4.94
N HIS A 430 7.49 -30.68 -5.62
CA HIS A 430 7.31 -29.39 -6.30
C HIS A 430 7.12 -29.52 -7.82
N HIS A 431 6.91 -30.74 -8.34
CA HIS A 431 6.80 -31.04 -9.77
C HIS A 431 8.02 -30.61 -10.59
N LEU A 432 9.18 -30.51 -9.97
CA LEU A 432 10.45 -30.18 -10.63
C LEU A 432 11.13 -31.45 -11.14
N PRO A 433 11.65 -31.46 -12.38
CA PRO A 433 12.46 -32.56 -12.88
C PRO A 433 13.79 -32.67 -12.11
N GLU A 434 14.33 -33.92 -11.96
CA GLU A 434 15.51 -34.16 -11.10
C GLU A 434 16.82 -33.57 -11.67
N ASN A 435 17.12 -33.81 -12.91
CA ASN A 435 18.43 -33.51 -13.51
C ASN A 435 18.37 -32.29 -14.44
N VAL A 436 17.72 -31.20 -14.00
CA VAL A 436 17.61 -29.96 -14.76
C VAL A 436 18.09 -28.77 -13.94
N PHE A 437 18.56 -27.74 -14.62
CA PHE A 437 18.83 -26.44 -13.98
C PHE A 437 17.53 -25.72 -13.67
N VAL A 438 17.35 -25.28 -12.44
CA VAL A 438 16.12 -24.62 -11.99
C VAL A 438 16.37 -23.13 -11.79
N PHE A 439 15.94 -22.32 -12.76
CA PHE A 439 15.74 -20.89 -12.53
C PHE A 439 14.48 -20.68 -11.74
N CYS A 440 14.46 -19.74 -10.80
CA CYS A 440 13.21 -19.39 -10.12
C CYS A 440 13.02 -17.88 -10.02
N CYS A 441 11.75 -17.46 -9.87
CA CYS A 441 11.36 -16.12 -9.45
C CYS A 441 10.07 -16.19 -8.64
N PHE A 442 10.13 -15.85 -7.37
CA PHE A 442 8.97 -15.87 -6.48
C PHE A 442 8.39 -14.48 -6.24
N ASN A 443 8.72 -13.51 -7.10
CA ASN A 443 8.11 -12.19 -7.09
C ASN A 443 6.64 -12.25 -7.51
N GLN A 444 5.88 -11.23 -7.08
CA GLN A 444 4.51 -11.04 -7.54
C GLN A 444 4.48 -10.80 -9.06
N SER A 445 3.46 -11.33 -9.72
CA SER A 445 3.33 -11.31 -11.18
C SER A 445 3.35 -9.89 -11.79
N PHE A 446 2.84 -8.88 -11.08
CA PHE A 446 2.86 -7.49 -11.55
C PHE A 446 4.27 -6.91 -11.74
N LYS A 447 5.30 -7.53 -11.15
CA LYS A 447 6.71 -7.16 -11.32
C LYS A 447 7.34 -7.76 -12.59
N ILE A 448 6.70 -8.76 -13.19
CA ILE A 448 7.18 -9.43 -14.41
C ILE A 448 6.74 -8.60 -15.61
N THR A 449 7.69 -7.87 -16.21
CA THR A 449 7.43 -7.09 -17.43
C THR A 449 7.63 -7.93 -18.68
N ALA A 450 7.08 -7.46 -19.81
CA ALA A 450 7.27 -8.12 -21.12
C ALA A 450 8.76 -8.27 -21.48
N ASP A 451 9.57 -7.23 -21.24
CA ASP A 451 11.00 -7.21 -21.55
C ASP A 451 11.78 -8.23 -20.73
N VAL A 452 11.52 -8.27 -19.40
CA VAL A 452 12.15 -9.24 -18.51
C VAL A 452 11.74 -10.67 -18.89
N PHE A 453 10.46 -10.91 -19.17
CA PHE A 453 10.00 -12.23 -19.59
C PHE A 453 10.60 -12.65 -20.92
N ALA A 454 10.75 -11.73 -21.88
CA ALA A 454 11.43 -12.00 -23.16
C ALA A 454 12.90 -12.39 -22.95
N VAL A 455 13.61 -11.76 -22.00
CA VAL A 455 14.97 -12.16 -21.62
C VAL A 455 14.97 -13.59 -21.05
N TRP A 456 14.06 -13.91 -20.14
CA TRP A 456 13.95 -15.27 -19.59
C TRP A 456 13.68 -16.32 -20.67
N MET A 457 12.88 -15.98 -21.70
CA MET A 457 12.66 -16.89 -22.84
C MET A 457 13.92 -17.12 -23.65
N ARG A 458 14.77 -16.10 -23.86
CA ARG A 458 16.07 -16.27 -24.54
C ARG A 458 17.03 -17.11 -23.71
N ILE A 459 17.05 -16.93 -22.38
CA ILE A 459 17.84 -17.77 -21.48
C ILE A 459 17.38 -19.23 -21.58
N LEU A 460 16.09 -19.51 -21.48
CA LEU A 460 15.55 -20.87 -21.58
C LEU A 460 15.88 -21.52 -22.94
N LYS A 461 15.82 -20.78 -24.05
CA LYS A 461 16.20 -21.31 -25.37
C LYS A 461 17.65 -21.79 -25.44
N GLN A 462 18.53 -21.02 -24.80
CA GLN A 462 19.98 -21.31 -24.80
C GLN A 462 20.40 -22.30 -23.70
N THR A 463 19.49 -22.68 -22.81
CA THR A 463 19.70 -23.68 -21.76
C THR A 463 18.62 -24.77 -21.84
N PRO A 464 18.67 -25.67 -22.85
CA PRO A 464 17.58 -26.63 -23.13
C PRO A 464 17.27 -27.56 -21.97
N ASN A 465 18.24 -27.86 -21.11
CA ASN A 465 18.04 -28.68 -19.91
C ASN A 465 17.77 -27.79 -18.65
N SER A 466 16.83 -26.87 -18.76
CA SER A 466 16.44 -26.01 -17.64
C SER A 466 14.93 -25.78 -17.59
N VAL A 467 14.44 -25.35 -16.42
CA VAL A 467 13.07 -24.93 -16.19
C VAL A 467 13.04 -23.57 -15.51
N LEU A 468 11.92 -22.84 -15.66
CA LEU A 468 11.64 -21.60 -14.93
C LEU A 468 10.51 -21.86 -13.94
N TRP A 469 10.78 -21.67 -12.65
CA TRP A 469 9.87 -21.93 -11.55
C TRP A 469 9.39 -20.61 -10.96
N LEU A 470 8.12 -20.26 -11.23
CA LEU A 470 7.51 -18.99 -10.84
C LEU A 470 6.49 -19.16 -9.72
N LEU A 471 6.26 -18.10 -8.93
CA LEU A 471 5.18 -18.07 -7.97
C LEU A 471 3.82 -18.11 -8.69
N ASP A 472 2.94 -19.00 -8.27
CA ASP A 472 1.55 -19.05 -8.73
C ASP A 472 0.75 -17.90 -8.10
N CYS A 473 0.72 -16.76 -8.77
CA CYS A 473 0.05 -15.57 -8.27
C CYS A 473 -1.46 -15.61 -8.47
N ASN A 474 -1.90 -15.98 -9.68
CA ASN A 474 -3.29 -16.12 -10.07
C ASN A 474 -3.43 -16.89 -11.39
N GLN A 475 -4.63 -17.44 -11.64
CA GLN A 475 -4.90 -18.27 -12.82
C GLN A 475 -4.71 -17.55 -14.17
N TRP A 476 -4.99 -16.25 -14.23
CA TRP A 476 -4.86 -15.46 -15.48
C TRP A 476 -3.41 -15.19 -15.82
N ALA A 477 -2.57 -14.82 -14.82
CA ALA A 477 -1.13 -14.69 -15.02
C ALA A 477 -0.51 -16.01 -15.48
N ARG A 478 -0.90 -17.14 -14.86
CA ARG A 478 -0.47 -18.47 -15.28
C ARG A 478 -0.82 -18.70 -16.75
N ALA A 479 -2.08 -18.50 -17.16
CA ALA A 479 -2.52 -18.71 -18.54
C ALA A 479 -1.78 -17.80 -19.54
N ASN A 480 -1.62 -16.52 -19.23
CA ASN A 480 -0.94 -15.57 -20.10
C ASN A 480 0.56 -15.87 -20.24
N LEU A 481 1.24 -16.24 -19.15
CA LEU A 481 2.65 -16.64 -19.19
C LEU A 481 2.85 -17.97 -19.95
N GLN A 482 1.92 -18.94 -19.81
CA GLN A 482 1.94 -20.17 -20.61
C GLN A 482 1.75 -19.90 -22.10
N ALA A 483 0.83 -19.00 -22.46
CA ALA A 483 0.67 -18.60 -23.85
C ALA A 483 1.92 -17.88 -24.39
N ALA A 484 2.56 -17.03 -23.57
CA ALA A 484 3.75 -16.29 -23.97
C ALA A 484 4.97 -17.20 -24.18
N ILE A 485 5.17 -18.25 -23.35
CA ILE A 485 6.27 -19.22 -23.54
C ILE A 485 6.05 -20.08 -24.80
N GLU A 486 4.81 -20.47 -25.10
CA GLU A 486 4.47 -21.20 -26.35
C GLU A 486 4.71 -20.32 -27.58
N LEU A 487 4.31 -19.03 -27.54
CA LEU A 487 4.62 -18.05 -28.60
C LEU A 487 6.12 -17.86 -28.80
N ALA A 488 6.93 -17.98 -27.74
CA ALA A 488 8.37 -17.97 -27.84
C ALA A 488 8.95 -19.27 -28.43
N GLY A 489 8.13 -20.28 -28.74
CA GLY A 489 8.56 -21.57 -29.30
C GLY A 489 9.26 -22.46 -28.27
N ILE A 490 8.89 -22.38 -27.00
CA ILE A 490 9.43 -23.18 -25.91
C ILE A 490 8.29 -24.05 -25.35
N ASP A 491 8.61 -25.31 -24.99
CA ASP A 491 7.64 -26.19 -24.36
C ASP A 491 7.13 -25.57 -23.04
N LYS A 492 5.80 -25.43 -22.91
CA LYS A 492 5.16 -24.86 -21.72
C LYS A 492 5.44 -25.65 -20.45
N ASN A 493 5.77 -26.95 -20.54
CA ASN A 493 6.12 -27.77 -19.39
C ASN A 493 7.44 -27.32 -18.72
N ARG A 494 8.22 -26.48 -19.39
CA ARG A 494 9.41 -25.84 -18.81
C ARG A 494 9.10 -24.62 -17.96
N LEU A 495 7.82 -24.20 -17.88
CA LEU A 495 7.33 -23.17 -16.99
C LEU A 495 6.51 -23.83 -15.88
N ILE A 496 7.07 -23.89 -14.68
CA ILE A 496 6.49 -24.55 -13.52
C ILE A 496 6.00 -23.50 -12.53
N PHE A 497 4.87 -23.75 -11.88
CA PHE A 497 4.28 -22.80 -10.93
C PHE A 497 4.28 -23.35 -9.51
N ALA A 498 4.85 -22.56 -8.59
CA ALA A 498 4.93 -22.84 -7.18
C ALA A 498 3.69 -22.29 -6.46
N PRO A 499 2.89 -23.11 -5.78
CA PRO A 499 1.73 -22.63 -5.05
C PRO A 499 2.14 -21.71 -3.89
N ARG A 500 1.20 -20.86 -3.42
CA ARG A 500 1.37 -20.13 -2.16
C ARG A 500 1.31 -21.10 -1.00
N VAL A 501 2.32 -21.06 -0.16
CA VAL A 501 2.46 -21.89 1.03
C VAL A 501 2.88 -21.02 2.23
N PRO A 502 2.77 -21.51 3.48
CA PRO A 502 3.30 -20.83 4.64
C PRO A 502 4.77 -20.45 4.47
N ILE A 503 5.21 -19.37 5.11
CA ILE A 503 6.57 -18.82 4.93
C ILE A 503 7.67 -19.85 5.22
N ALA A 504 7.49 -20.71 6.22
CA ALA A 504 8.47 -21.74 6.55
C ALA A 504 8.70 -22.72 5.39
N ASP A 505 7.61 -23.18 4.75
CA ASP A 505 7.67 -24.08 3.59
C ASP A 505 8.13 -23.34 2.33
N HIS A 506 7.77 -22.04 2.23
CA HIS A 506 8.28 -21.17 1.17
C HIS A 506 9.80 -21.04 1.25
N LEU A 507 10.37 -20.84 2.42
CA LEU A 507 11.81 -20.80 2.61
C LEU A 507 12.44 -22.15 2.29
N ALA A 508 11.91 -23.25 2.84
CA ALA A 508 12.46 -24.59 2.63
C ALA A 508 12.60 -24.98 1.15
N ARG A 509 11.64 -24.60 0.29
CA ARG A 509 11.67 -24.98 -1.14
C ARG A 509 12.78 -24.32 -1.97
N HIS A 510 13.40 -23.20 -1.48
CA HIS A 510 14.46 -22.51 -2.21
C HIS A 510 15.68 -23.40 -2.52
N VAL A 511 15.91 -24.45 -1.72
CA VAL A 511 17.03 -25.40 -1.91
C VAL A 511 16.96 -26.16 -3.24
N HIS A 512 15.79 -26.20 -3.88
CA HIS A 512 15.57 -26.88 -5.16
C HIS A 512 15.88 -26.00 -6.38
N ALA A 513 16.11 -24.71 -6.18
CA ALA A 513 16.49 -23.77 -7.23
C ALA A 513 18.02 -23.61 -7.32
N ASP A 514 18.50 -23.29 -8.52
CA ASP A 514 19.92 -23.05 -8.77
C ASP A 514 20.26 -21.58 -8.85
N LEU A 515 19.36 -20.75 -9.42
CA LEU A 515 19.54 -19.31 -9.57
C LEU A 515 18.18 -18.61 -9.52
N PHE A 516 18.07 -17.59 -8.66
CA PHE A 516 16.93 -16.70 -8.65
C PHE A 516 17.12 -15.61 -9.71
N LEU A 517 16.16 -15.47 -10.62
CA LEU A 517 16.10 -14.43 -11.65
C LEU A 517 15.21 -13.29 -11.18
N ASP A 518 15.80 -12.14 -10.89
CA ASP A 518 15.05 -10.99 -10.39
C ASP A 518 14.33 -10.20 -11.48
N THR A 519 13.37 -9.38 -11.09
CA THR A 519 12.50 -8.57 -11.96
C THR A 519 12.97 -7.11 -12.05
N LEU A 520 12.55 -6.41 -13.11
CA LEU A 520 12.78 -4.98 -13.35
C LEU A 520 11.51 -4.36 -13.97
N PRO A 521 11.11 -3.12 -13.61
CA PRO A 521 11.78 -2.10 -12.79
C PRO A 521 11.57 -2.24 -11.28
N TYR A 522 10.77 -3.17 -10.82
CA TYR A 522 10.56 -3.41 -9.40
C TYR A 522 11.26 -4.72 -9.00
N ASN A 523 12.40 -4.58 -8.34
CA ASN A 523 13.20 -5.73 -7.91
C ASN A 523 12.52 -6.57 -6.80
N ALA A 524 13.09 -7.73 -6.54
CA ALA A 524 12.88 -8.49 -5.33
C ALA A 524 13.37 -7.68 -4.12
N HIS A 525 12.54 -7.57 -3.10
CA HIS A 525 12.86 -6.94 -1.83
C HIS A 525 12.91 -8.03 -0.75
N THR A 526 11.77 -8.33 -0.10
CA THR A 526 11.69 -9.44 0.86
C THR A 526 12.05 -10.77 0.20
N THR A 527 11.63 -10.99 -1.05
CA THR A 527 11.97 -12.21 -1.81
C THR A 527 13.47 -12.32 -2.13
N ALA A 528 14.19 -11.20 -2.24
CA ALA A 528 15.66 -11.22 -2.32
C ALA A 528 16.27 -11.66 -0.99
N SER A 529 15.78 -11.11 0.13
CA SER A 529 16.19 -11.55 1.46
C SER A 529 15.89 -13.04 1.71
N ASP A 530 14.75 -13.55 1.22
CA ASP A 530 14.38 -14.96 1.32
C ASP A 530 15.38 -15.85 0.56
N ALA A 531 15.69 -15.49 -0.67
CA ALA A 531 16.66 -16.22 -1.50
C ALA A 531 18.05 -16.25 -0.84
N ILE A 532 18.56 -15.08 -0.43
CA ILE A 532 19.86 -14.95 0.24
C ILE A 532 19.88 -15.70 1.58
N PHE A 533 18.82 -15.57 2.40
CA PHE A 533 18.69 -16.32 3.65
C PHE A 533 18.79 -17.83 3.44
N MET A 534 18.19 -18.33 2.35
CA MET A 534 18.24 -19.75 1.96
C MET A 534 19.45 -20.09 1.11
N ARG A 535 20.45 -19.19 1.02
CA ARG A 535 21.73 -19.41 0.31
C ARG A 535 21.57 -19.68 -1.19
N LEU A 536 20.48 -19.21 -1.77
CA LEU A 536 20.23 -19.25 -3.20
C LEU A 536 20.81 -18.00 -3.86
N PRO A 537 21.75 -18.14 -4.83
CA PRO A 537 22.23 -17.01 -5.60
C PRO A 537 21.09 -16.28 -6.30
N LEU A 538 21.09 -14.96 -6.18
CA LEU A 538 20.10 -14.09 -6.81
C LEU A 538 20.81 -13.18 -7.82
N LEU A 539 20.41 -13.25 -9.08
CA LEU A 539 20.86 -12.35 -10.13
C LEU A 539 19.85 -11.24 -10.32
N THR A 540 20.27 -9.99 -10.16
CA THR A 540 19.43 -8.81 -10.35
C THR A 540 19.93 -7.91 -11.48
N CYS A 541 19.01 -7.13 -12.08
CA CYS A 541 19.37 -6.01 -12.94
C CYS A 541 19.04 -4.71 -12.19
N MET A 542 20.06 -3.89 -11.92
CA MET A 542 19.92 -2.62 -11.26
C MET A 542 19.36 -1.58 -12.23
N GLY A 543 18.27 -0.92 -11.86
CA GLY A 543 17.68 0.18 -12.62
C GLY A 543 17.96 1.54 -11.99
N GLU A 544 17.19 2.55 -12.43
CA GLU A 544 17.38 3.94 -12.01
C GLU A 544 16.49 4.34 -10.84
N THR A 545 15.39 3.60 -10.56
CA THR A 545 14.45 3.95 -9.51
C THR A 545 14.80 3.29 -8.18
N PHE A 546 14.24 3.81 -7.08
CA PHE A 546 14.44 3.25 -5.75
C PHE A 546 14.13 1.74 -5.72
N ALA A 547 12.93 1.37 -6.16
CA ALA A 547 12.48 -0.02 -6.16
C ALA A 547 13.31 -0.95 -7.07
N ALA A 548 14.05 -0.38 -8.04
CA ALA A 548 14.92 -1.10 -8.95
C ALA A 548 16.36 -1.28 -8.43
N ARG A 549 16.65 -0.88 -7.19
CA ARG A 549 18.00 -0.87 -6.61
C ARG A 549 18.11 -1.67 -5.30
N VAL A 550 16.98 -2.05 -4.71
CA VAL A 550 16.97 -2.71 -3.39
C VAL A 550 17.66 -4.07 -3.41
N ALA A 551 17.48 -4.89 -4.45
CA ALA A 551 18.19 -6.18 -4.54
C ALA A 551 19.71 -5.99 -4.71
N ALA A 552 20.14 -4.98 -5.48
CA ALA A 552 21.55 -4.63 -5.62
C ALA A 552 22.14 -4.14 -4.29
N SER A 553 21.40 -3.35 -3.49
CA SER A 553 21.79 -2.95 -2.14
C SER A 553 22.07 -4.16 -1.24
N ILE A 554 21.15 -5.13 -1.21
CA ILE A 554 21.32 -6.37 -0.45
C ILE A 554 22.57 -7.13 -0.88
N LEU A 555 22.78 -7.29 -2.20
CA LEU A 555 23.94 -8.00 -2.76
C LEU A 555 25.26 -7.28 -2.43
N GLN A 556 25.29 -5.96 -2.51
CA GLN A 556 26.45 -5.16 -2.12
C GLN A 556 26.82 -5.38 -0.66
N ARG A 557 25.80 -5.44 0.23
CA ARG A 557 26.02 -5.63 1.68
C ARG A 557 26.65 -6.96 2.04
N ILE A 558 26.47 -7.97 1.21
CA ILE A 558 27.06 -9.30 1.38
C ILE A 558 28.25 -9.52 0.41
N ASN A 559 28.85 -8.49 -0.13
CA ASN A 559 29.99 -8.54 -1.08
C ASN A 559 29.77 -9.49 -2.29
N MET A 560 28.53 -9.50 -2.83
CA MET A 560 28.12 -10.32 -3.98
C MET A 560 27.71 -9.45 -5.18
N SER A 561 28.33 -8.28 -5.34
CA SER A 561 28.02 -7.31 -6.41
C SER A 561 28.17 -7.85 -7.82
N GLU A 562 28.95 -8.92 -8.04
CA GLU A 562 29.04 -9.64 -9.30
C GLU A 562 27.71 -10.24 -9.79
N LEU A 563 26.74 -10.42 -8.88
CA LEU A 563 25.37 -10.83 -9.19
C LEU A 563 24.45 -9.65 -9.55
N THR A 564 24.99 -8.44 -9.64
CA THR A 564 24.28 -7.26 -10.13
C THR A 564 24.68 -7.00 -11.58
N ALA A 565 23.69 -6.89 -12.46
CA ALA A 565 23.85 -6.45 -13.84
C ALA A 565 23.36 -5.00 -13.99
N ASN A 566 23.95 -4.24 -14.92
CA ASN A 566 23.58 -2.85 -15.21
C ASN A 566 22.70 -2.72 -16.47
N SER A 567 22.43 -3.83 -17.14
CA SER A 567 21.53 -3.90 -18.30
C SER A 567 20.91 -5.28 -18.41
N LEU A 568 19.76 -5.37 -19.08
CA LEU A 568 19.12 -6.66 -19.36
C LEU A 568 19.99 -7.56 -20.25
N GLN A 569 20.87 -6.99 -21.08
CA GLN A 569 21.83 -7.76 -21.87
C GLN A 569 22.90 -8.41 -20.97
N GLU A 570 23.49 -7.66 -20.06
CA GLU A 570 24.45 -8.18 -19.09
C GLU A 570 23.81 -9.23 -18.16
N TYR A 571 22.56 -8.97 -17.75
CA TYR A 571 21.76 -9.89 -16.95
C TYR A 571 21.56 -11.24 -17.67
N GLU A 572 21.19 -11.21 -18.96
CA GLU A 572 21.07 -12.40 -19.80
C GLU A 572 22.39 -13.17 -19.89
N GLN A 573 23.49 -12.47 -20.16
CA GLN A 573 24.83 -13.07 -20.26
C GLN A 573 25.26 -13.75 -18.96
N LYS A 574 25.10 -13.09 -17.82
CA LYS A 574 25.43 -13.65 -16.50
C LYS A 574 24.57 -14.87 -16.16
N ALA A 575 23.28 -14.85 -16.48
CA ALA A 575 22.39 -15.99 -16.27
C ALA A 575 22.81 -17.20 -17.09
N LEU A 576 23.15 -16.99 -18.37
CA LEU A 576 23.65 -18.05 -19.27
C LEU A 576 24.99 -18.61 -18.79
N GLU A 577 25.92 -17.74 -18.42
CA GLU A 577 27.22 -18.14 -17.93
C GLU A 577 27.11 -19.04 -16.70
N LEU A 578 26.27 -18.68 -15.73
CA LEU A 578 26.06 -19.47 -14.51
C LEU A 578 25.35 -20.79 -14.79
N ALA A 579 24.40 -20.82 -15.73
CA ALA A 579 23.68 -22.04 -16.08
C ALA A 579 24.52 -23.04 -16.92
N GLN A 580 25.47 -22.53 -17.71
CA GLN A 580 26.30 -23.33 -18.60
C GLN A 580 27.65 -23.73 -17.97
N ASN A 581 27.99 -23.14 -16.80
CA ASN A 581 29.25 -23.40 -16.12
C ASN A 581 29.02 -23.84 -14.66
N PRO A 582 28.86 -25.15 -14.41
CA PRO A 582 28.60 -25.68 -13.08
C PRO A 582 29.67 -25.33 -12.03
N GLU A 583 30.96 -25.31 -12.44
CA GLU A 583 32.07 -24.98 -11.52
C GLU A 583 31.98 -23.55 -11.04
N LYS A 584 31.62 -22.61 -11.92
CA LYS A 584 31.42 -21.20 -11.55
C LYS A 584 30.25 -21.03 -10.60
N LEU A 585 29.14 -21.74 -10.83
CA LEU A 585 27.99 -21.70 -9.94
C LEU A 585 28.32 -22.28 -8.56
N ILE A 586 29.06 -23.39 -8.49
CA ILE A 586 29.50 -23.99 -7.22
C ILE A 586 30.41 -23.03 -6.46
N ALA A 587 31.39 -22.43 -7.11
CA ALA A 587 32.27 -21.44 -6.49
C ALA A 587 31.47 -20.22 -5.97
N LEU A 588 30.49 -19.76 -6.74
CA LEU A 588 29.59 -18.66 -6.35
C LEU A 588 28.73 -19.02 -5.13
N LYS A 589 28.15 -20.22 -5.09
CA LYS A 589 27.38 -20.72 -3.92
C LYS A 589 28.27 -20.84 -2.68
N GLN A 590 29.50 -21.28 -2.82
CA GLN A 590 30.49 -21.35 -1.71
C GLN A 590 30.83 -19.95 -1.20
N LYS A 591 31.11 -18.99 -2.11
CA LYS A 591 31.35 -17.59 -1.76
C LYS A 591 30.14 -17.01 -1.02
N LEU A 592 28.93 -17.20 -1.54
CA LEU A 592 27.69 -16.72 -0.91
C LEU A 592 27.54 -17.24 0.53
N ASN A 593 27.78 -18.54 0.75
CA ASN A 593 27.73 -19.13 2.08
C ASN A 593 28.70 -18.44 3.06
N ALA A 594 29.96 -18.26 2.63
CA ALA A 594 30.97 -17.61 3.47
C ALA A 594 30.64 -16.13 3.75
N GLN A 595 30.11 -15.42 2.76
CA GLN A 595 29.76 -14.01 2.91
C GLN A 595 28.55 -13.81 3.82
N ILE A 596 27.53 -14.65 3.75
CA ILE A 596 26.35 -14.57 4.64
C ILE A 596 26.75 -14.75 6.11
N GLU A 597 27.63 -15.70 6.41
CA GLU A 597 28.10 -15.98 7.79
C GLU A 597 28.87 -14.80 8.39
N GLN A 598 29.55 -14.00 7.55
CA GLN A 598 30.36 -12.87 7.96
C GLN A 598 29.60 -11.52 7.88
N SER A 599 28.46 -11.51 7.19
CA SER A 599 27.74 -10.28 6.88
C SER A 599 26.95 -9.76 8.06
N ALA A 600 26.95 -8.44 8.22
CA ALA A 600 26.02 -7.73 9.12
C ALA A 600 24.56 -7.72 8.62
N LEU A 601 24.25 -8.23 7.43
CA LEU A 601 22.90 -8.26 6.87
C LEU A 601 21.92 -9.04 7.77
N PHE A 602 22.38 -10.14 8.37
CA PHE A 602 21.61 -10.95 9.32
C PHE A 602 22.08 -10.74 10.78
N ASN A 603 22.62 -9.56 11.08
CA ASN A 603 22.94 -9.12 12.42
C ASN A 603 21.99 -7.99 12.86
N PRO A 604 20.79 -8.33 13.34
CA PRO A 604 19.78 -7.33 13.69
C PRO A 604 20.20 -6.44 14.86
N THR A 605 21.09 -6.91 15.73
CA THR A 605 21.65 -6.09 16.80
C THR A 605 22.48 -4.93 16.27
N GLN A 606 23.39 -5.20 15.31
CA GLN A 606 24.17 -4.14 14.67
C GLN A 606 23.29 -3.19 13.89
N PHE A 607 22.31 -3.74 13.15
CA PHE A 607 21.36 -2.92 12.39
C PHE A 607 20.56 -1.98 13.33
N ALA A 608 20.15 -2.48 14.50
CA ALA A 608 19.48 -1.66 15.51
C ALA A 608 20.39 -0.49 15.97
N ARG A 609 21.68 -0.77 16.26
CA ARG A 609 22.64 0.30 16.65
C ARG A 609 22.84 1.34 15.55
N ASP A 610 22.96 0.89 14.29
CA ASP A 610 23.11 1.78 13.14
C ASP A 610 21.88 2.70 12.98
N LEU A 611 20.67 2.14 13.10
CA LEU A 611 19.40 2.88 13.03
C LEU A 611 19.25 3.87 14.20
N GLU A 612 19.52 3.42 15.41
CA GLU A 612 19.46 4.22 16.63
C GLU A 612 20.42 5.40 16.59
N GLN A 613 21.63 5.20 16.05
CA GLN A 613 22.58 6.29 15.87
C GLN A 613 22.01 7.35 14.92
N GLN A 614 21.31 6.95 13.85
CA GLN A 614 20.66 7.90 12.96
C GLN A 614 19.51 8.64 13.65
N TYR A 615 18.71 7.98 14.49
CA TYR A 615 17.68 8.67 15.28
C TYR A 615 18.27 9.71 16.22
N LEU A 616 19.40 9.41 16.88
CA LEU A 616 20.11 10.38 17.72
C LEU A 616 20.66 11.53 16.89
N ASN A 617 21.26 11.26 15.73
CA ASN A 617 21.83 12.28 14.85
C ASN A 617 20.76 13.29 14.42
N ILE A 618 19.63 12.83 13.85
CA ILE A 618 18.55 13.72 13.40
C ILE A 618 17.88 14.45 14.56
N TRP A 619 17.76 13.82 15.73
CA TRP A 619 17.21 14.46 16.92
C TRP A 619 18.08 15.63 17.40
N HIS A 620 19.40 15.48 17.32
CA HIS A 620 20.34 16.53 17.72
C HIS A 620 20.44 17.65 16.68
N VAL A 621 20.46 17.34 15.39
CA VAL A 621 20.55 18.35 14.30
C VAL A 621 19.34 19.27 14.30
N ASP A 622 18.12 18.71 14.33
CA ASP A 622 16.90 19.51 14.41
C ASP A 622 16.75 20.26 15.75
N ALA A 623 17.66 20.03 16.72
CA ALA A 623 17.72 20.81 17.95
C ALA A 623 18.35 22.21 17.74
N ILE A 624 19.01 22.41 16.62
CA ILE A 624 19.78 23.64 16.34
C ILE A 624 18.98 24.57 15.39
N LEU A 625 17.96 24.09 14.70
CA LEU A 625 17.04 24.86 13.85
C LEU A 625 15.73 25.20 14.56
#